data_13a2c8318b9373a535787c3b5fb69887
#
_entry.id   13a2c8318b9373a535787c3b5fb69887
#
_cell.length_a   1.000
_cell.length_b   1.000
_cell.length_c   1.000
_cell.angle_alpha   90.00
_cell.angle_beta   90.00
_cell.angle_gamma   90.00
#
_symmetry.space_group_name_H-M   'P 1'
#
loop_
_entity.id
_entity.type
_entity.pdbx_description
1 polymer ?
#
loop_
_entity_poly.entity_id
_entity_poly.type
_entity_poly.pdbx_seq_one_letter_code
_entity_poly.pdbx_strand_id
1 'polypeptide(L)'
;MAEPLLDVRGVTLQYKTKDHLVTATYRVGFQVFRSDRYVILGPSGCGKSTLLKAVGGYIEPVEGEMRLGGSVIRKPGPDRVMVFQEFDQLLPWKTVRENVTFALTASGRLPRRQAEEKAMQYIEKVNLGKFADSYPHTLSGGMKQRVAIARGMAMEPEILLMDEPFAALDALTRRKMQDELLQLWDDTHFTVLFVTHSIPEAVLIGNRILLLSPHPGQVKAELNSSGEDDTGPDGRRLSQRIQRMLFSEEVEEEAVAHA
;
A
#
# COMPACT_ATOMS: atom_id res chain seq x y z
N MET A 1 3.10 21.53 15.41
CA MET A 1 3.36 20.50 14.35
C MET A 1 2.18 19.55 14.39
N ALA A 2 1.69 19.09 13.24
CA ALA A 2 0.60 18.12 13.20
C ALA A 2 1.08 16.80 13.83
N GLU A 3 0.20 16.12 14.57
CA GLU A 3 0.49 14.82 15.16
C GLU A 3 0.43 13.73 14.05
N PRO A 4 1.43 12.84 13.94
CA PRO A 4 1.40 11.79 12.93
C PRO A 4 0.29 10.78 13.23
N LEU A 5 -0.39 10.33 12.16
CA LEU A 5 -1.35 9.24 12.26
C LEU A 5 -0.64 7.91 12.47
N LEU A 6 0.38 7.62 11.66
CA LEU A 6 1.27 6.46 11.82
C LEU A 6 2.67 6.96 12.15
N ASP A 7 3.26 6.43 13.21
CA ASP A 7 4.61 6.75 13.66
C ASP A 7 5.42 5.45 13.79
N VAL A 8 6.42 5.29 12.91
CA VAL A 8 7.33 4.14 12.86
C VAL A 8 8.70 4.59 13.34
N ARG A 9 9.21 3.96 14.41
CA ARG A 9 10.42 4.41 15.11
C ARG A 9 11.47 3.32 15.18
N GLY A 10 12.50 3.42 14.36
CA GLY A 10 13.68 2.56 14.42
C GLY A 10 13.39 1.07 14.29
N VAL A 11 12.46 0.71 13.44
CA VAL A 11 11.92 -0.65 13.31
C VAL A 11 12.88 -1.55 12.57
N THR A 12 13.29 -2.65 13.23
CA THR A 12 14.03 -3.77 12.64
C THR A 12 13.10 -4.97 12.54
N LEU A 13 12.97 -5.52 11.32
CA LEU A 13 12.15 -6.69 11.05
C LEU A 13 13.03 -7.86 10.63
N GLN A 14 12.81 -9.00 11.27
CA GLN A 14 13.51 -10.24 11.00
C GLN A 14 12.51 -11.38 10.81
N TYR A 15 12.86 -12.34 9.96
CA TYR A 15 12.15 -13.59 9.85
C TYR A 15 13.12 -14.76 9.76
N LYS A 16 12.70 -15.88 10.32
CA LYS A 16 13.48 -17.10 10.34
C LYS A 16 13.12 -17.93 9.11
N THR A 17 14.08 -18.21 8.26
CA THR A 17 14.01 -19.28 7.27
C THR A 17 14.40 -20.61 7.92
N LYS A 18 14.36 -21.72 7.17
CA LYS A 18 14.76 -23.03 7.73
C LYS A 18 16.17 -23.01 8.30
N ASP A 19 17.08 -22.27 7.67
CA ASP A 19 18.52 -22.34 7.96
C ASP A 19 19.13 -21.02 8.46
N HIS A 20 18.44 -19.87 8.25
CA HIS A 20 19.02 -18.55 8.53
C HIS A 20 18.00 -17.58 9.14
N LEU A 21 18.51 -16.64 9.93
CA LEU A 21 17.80 -15.42 10.34
C LEU A 21 18.04 -14.34 9.29
N VAL A 22 16.97 -13.83 8.68
CA VAL A 22 17.03 -12.82 7.64
C VAL A 22 16.50 -11.50 8.19
N THR A 23 17.31 -10.44 8.11
CA THR A 23 16.90 -9.08 8.47
C THR A 23 16.29 -8.39 7.26
N ALA A 24 14.98 -8.27 7.21
CA ALA A 24 14.26 -7.67 6.08
C ALA A 24 14.44 -6.15 6.01
N THR A 25 14.30 -5.47 7.17
CA THR A 25 14.53 -4.04 7.32
C THR A 25 15.35 -3.76 8.56
N TYR A 26 16.15 -2.68 8.54
CA TYR A 26 17.01 -2.32 9.66
C TYR A 26 16.81 -0.86 10.06
N ARG A 27 16.33 -0.65 11.31
CA ARG A 27 16.11 0.65 11.95
C ARG A 27 15.33 1.66 11.10
N VAL A 28 14.31 1.19 10.39
CA VAL A 28 13.45 2.05 9.57
C VAL A 28 12.59 2.94 10.46
N GLY A 29 12.55 4.24 10.14
CA GLY A 29 11.69 5.22 10.81
C GLY A 29 11.08 6.18 9.81
N PHE A 30 9.76 6.45 9.95
CA PHE A 30 9.03 7.43 9.16
C PHE A 30 7.68 7.76 9.81
N GLN A 31 7.05 8.83 9.34
CA GLN A 31 5.76 9.29 9.84
C GLN A 31 4.79 9.52 8.69
N VAL A 32 3.54 9.07 8.86
CA VAL A 32 2.44 9.31 7.91
C VAL A 32 1.40 10.18 8.59
N PHE A 33 0.93 11.23 7.91
CA PHE A 33 -0.11 12.11 8.41
C PHE A 33 -1.46 11.80 7.80
N ARG A 34 -2.53 12.32 8.38
CA ARG A 34 -3.87 12.14 7.83
C ARG A 34 -3.94 12.70 6.40
N SER A 35 -4.65 12.00 5.55
CA SER A 35 -4.77 12.29 4.11
C SER A 35 -3.47 12.20 3.31
N ASP A 36 -2.39 11.63 3.85
CA ASP A 36 -1.20 11.32 3.06
C ASP A 36 -1.47 10.18 2.07
N ARG A 37 -0.91 10.32 0.88
CA ARG A 37 -0.62 9.23 -0.06
C ARG A 37 0.87 8.90 0.10
N TYR A 38 1.18 8.14 1.14
CA TYR A 38 2.56 7.83 1.50
C TYR A 38 3.03 6.58 0.77
N VAL A 39 4.08 6.71 -0.03
CA VAL A 39 4.59 5.60 -0.84
C VAL A 39 5.93 5.11 -0.29
N ILE A 40 6.05 3.80 -0.12
CA ILE A 40 7.33 3.13 0.14
C ILE A 40 7.84 2.54 -1.17
N LEU A 41 8.96 3.07 -1.65
CA LEU A 41 9.60 2.68 -2.90
C LEU A 41 10.97 2.06 -2.63
N GLY A 42 11.33 1.01 -3.34
CA GLY A 42 12.65 0.39 -3.28
C GLY A 42 12.72 -0.87 -4.13
N PRO A 43 13.92 -1.44 -4.31
CA PRO A 43 14.11 -2.64 -5.13
C PRO A 43 13.35 -3.84 -4.59
N SER A 44 13.17 -4.86 -5.43
CA SER A 44 12.54 -6.12 -5.01
C SER A 44 13.37 -6.79 -3.91
N GLY A 45 12.69 -7.34 -2.91
CA GLY A 45 13.35 -8.02 -1.78
C GLY A 45 13.90 -7.11 -0.67
N CYS A 46 13.82 -5.78 -0.77
CA CYS A 46 14.31 -4.87 0.28
C CYS A 46 13.42 -4.78 1.54
N GLY A 47 12.37 -5.59 1.64
CA GLY A 47 11.54 -5.68 2.86
C GLY A 47 10.27 -4.81 2.89
N LYS A 48 9.87 -4.15 1.77
CA LYS A 48 8.66 -3.30 1.70
C LYS A 48 7.39 -4.00 2.16
N SER A 49 7.08 -5.17 1.59
CA SER A 49 5.89 -5.95 1.96
C SER A 49 5.96 -6.46 3.40
N THR A 50 7.16 -6.77 3.90
CA THR A 50 7.39 -7.15 5.30
C THR A 50 7.08 -5.96 6.22
N LEU A 51 7.55 -4.76 5.86
CA LEU A 51 7.28 -3.53 6.61
C LEU A 51 5.78 -3.20 6.59
N LEU A 52 5.13 -3.33 5.44
CA LEU A 52 3.69 -3.11 5.32
C LEU A 52 2.88 -4.10 6.19
N LYS A 53 3.27 -5.39 6.19
CA LYS A 53 2.67 -6.42 7.06
C LYS A 53 2.88 -6.12 8.54
N ALA A 54 4.04 -5.58 8.91
CA ALA A 54 4.31 -5.17 10.29
C ALA A 54 3.41 -3.98 10.69
N VAL A 55 3.25 -2.97 9.84
CA VAL A 55 2.26 -1.89 10.07
C VAL A 55 0.85 -2.47 10.18
N GLY A 56 0.51 -3.49 9.37
CA GLY A 56 -0.76 -4.23 9.49
C GLY A 56 -0.94 -4.99 10.81
N GLY A 57 0.12 -5.15 11.60
CA GLY A 57 0.11 -5.91 12.85
C GLY A 57 0.23 -7.43 12.66
N TYR A 58 0.66 -7.89 11.48
CA TYR A 58 0.86 -9.31 11.20
C TYR A 58 2.27 -9.80 11.56
N ILE A 59 3.23 -8.88 11.69
CA ILE A 59 4.63 -9.16 12.04
C ILE A 59 5.03 -8.20 13.15
N GLU A 60 5.57 -8.74 14.25
CA GLU A 60 6.09 -7.94 15.35
C GLU A 60 7.56 -7.56 15.10
N PRO A 61 7.96 -6.29 15.30
CA PRO A 61 9.35 -5.88 15.15
C PRO A 61 10.21 -6.47 16.28
N VAL A 62 11.46 -6.80 15.93
CA VAL A 62 12.46 -7.24 16.94
C VAL A 62 13.11 -6.05 17.67
N GLU A 63 13.11 -4.88 17.02
CA GLU A 63 13.55 -3.60 17.60
C GLU A 63 12.64 -2.49 17.11
N GLY A 64 12.51 -1.44 17.92
CA GLY A 64 11.69 -0.29 17.61
C GLY A 64 10.21 -0.50 17.91
N GLU A 65 9.38 0.44 17.52
CA GLU A 65 7.93 0.38 17.71
C GLU A 65 7.17 1.08 16.58
N MET A 66 5.90 0.70 16.42
CA MET A 66 4.96 1.34 15.51
C MET A 66 3.71 1.75 16.26
N ARG A 67 3.24 2.97 16.00
CA ARG A 67 2.02 3.53 16.63
C ARG A 67 1.06 4.03 15.56
N LEU A 68 -0.22 3.72 15.73
CA LEU A 68 -1.32 4.27 14.94
C LEU A 68 -2.23 5.06 15.88
N GLY A 69 -2.50 6.32 15.59
CA GLY A 69 -3.30 7.19 16.48
C GLY A 69 -2.75 7.23 17.91
N GLY A 70 -1.43 7.22 18.07
CA GLY A 70 -0.76 7.17 19.38
C GLY A 70 -0.72 5.79 20.06
N SER A 71 -1.49 4.80 19.60
CA SER A 71 -1.55 3.45 20.18
C SER A 71 -0.54 2.50 19.52
N VAL A 72 0.17 1.70 20.31
CA VAL A 72 1.15 0.72 19.81
C VAL A 72 0.44 -0.39 19.02
N ILE A 73 0.94 -0.66 17.83
CA ILE A 73 0.46 -1.74 16.98
C ILE A 73 1.02 -3.07 17.48
N ARG A 74 0.15 -4.00 17.91
CA ARG A 74 0.54 -5.33 18.39
C ARG A 74 -0.11 -6.48 17.62
N LYS A 75 -1.25 -6.23 16.98
CA LYS A 75 -2.04 -7.23 16.25
C LYS A 75 -2.85 -6.55 15.14
N PRO A 76 -3.33 -7.29 14.14
CA PRO A 76 -4.23 -6.75 13.14
C PRO A 76 -5.49 -6.12 13.76
N GLY A 77 -5.98 -5.04 13.14
CA GLY A 77 -7.15 -4.32 13.60
C GLY A 77 -7.95 -3.70 12.45
N PRO A 78 -9.24 -3.39 12.69
CA PRO A 78 -10.10 -2.80 11.68
C PRO A 78 -9.80 -1.32 11.39
N ASP A 79 -8.94 -0.70 12.16
CA ASP A 79 -8.40 0.66 12.01
C ASP A 79 -7.39 0.78 10.86
N ARG A 80 -6.86 -0.36 10.40
CA ARG A 80 -5.93 -0.49 9.28
C ARG A 80 -6.25 -1.73 8.46
N VAL A 81 -6.57 -1.55 7.21
CA VAL A 81 -6.98 -2.63 6.31
C VAL A 81 -5.96 -2.80 5.21
N MET A 82 -5.63 -4.06 4.89
CA MET A 82 -4.64 -4.39 3.87
C MET A 82 -5.32 -4.86 2.58
N VAL A 83 -4.86 -4.30 1.45
CA VAL A 83 -5.16 -4.74 0.09
C VAL A 83 -3.89 -5.39 -0.47
N PHE A 84 -3.96 -6.68 -0.78
CA PHE A 84 -2.83 -7.47 -1.25
C PHE A 84 -2.65 -7.36 -2.76
N GLN A 85 -1.47 -7.72 -3.24
CA GLN A 85 -1.14 -7.81 -4.66
C GLN A 85 -1.97 -8.90 -5.38
N GLU A 86 -2.23 -10.00 -4.70
CA GLU A 86 -2.89 -11.18 -5.27
C GLU A 86 -4.39 -10.93 -5.50
N PHE A 87 -4.91 -11.41 -6.63
CA PHE A 87 -6.34 -11.31 -6.96
C PHE A 87 -7.22 -12.28 -6.15
N ASP A 88 -6.62 -13.32 -5.57
CA ASP A 88 -7.33 -14.38 -4.83
C ASP A 88 -7.68 -14.01 -3.38
N GLN A 89 -7.52 -12.73 -3.03
CA GLN A 89 -7.90 -12.19 -1.73
C GLN A 89 -9.43 -12.06 -1.52
N LEU A 90 -10.23 -12.25 -2.57
CA LEU A 90 -11.68 -12.26 -2.48
C LEU A 90 -12.19 -13.66 -2.12
N LEU A 91 -13.30 -13.70 -1.37
CA LEU A 91 -13.97 -14.95 -1.04
C LEU A 91 -14.68 -15.48 -2.30
N PRO A 92 -14.22 -16.59 -2.93
CA PRO A 92 -14.69 -16.98 -4.26
C PRO A 92 -16.15 -17.48 -4.27
N TRP A 93 -16.66 -17.88 -3.10
CA TRP A 93 -18.06 -18.32 -2.91
C TRP A 93 -19.02 -17.18 -2.55
N LYS A 94 -18.57 -15.94 -2.52
CA LYS A 94 -19.35 -14.73 -2.26
C LYS A 94 -19.38 -13.83 -3.48
N THR A 95 -20.52 -13.17 -3.72
CA THR A 95 -20.64 -12.13 -4.73
C THR A 95 -19.79 -10.91 -4.36
N VAL A 96 -19.65 -9.94 -5.27
CA VAL A 96 -19.00 -8.65 -5.02
C VAL A 96 -19.62 -7.96 -3.80
N ARG A 97 -20.94 -7.84 -3.76
CA ARG A 97 -21.70 -7.26 -2.63
C ARG A 97 -21.39 -7.99 -1.33
N GLU A 98 -21.48 -9.30 -1.35
CA GLU A 98 -21.23 -10.12 -0.18
C GLU A 98 -19.78 -10.07 0.32
N ASN A 99 -18.81 -9.93 -0.58
CA ASN A 99 -17.40 -9.74 -0.21
C ASN A 99 -17.18 -8.44 0.59
N VAL A 100 -17.82 -7.34 0.17
CA VAL A 100 -17.70 -6.06 0.86
C VAL A 100 -18.52 -6.08 2.16
N THR A 101 -19.76 -6.57 2.11
CA THR A 101 -20.64 -6.70 3.29
C THR A 101 -20.01 -7.57 4.37
N PHE A 102 -19.33 -8.65 4.00
CA PHE A 102 -18.70 -9.59 4.93
C PHE A 102 -17.68 -8.89 5.84
N ALA A 103 -16.84 -8.01 5.31
CA ALA A 103 -15.85 -7.30 6.11
C ALA A 103 -16.50 -6.46 7.22
N LEU A 104 -17.62 -5.79 6.89
CA LEU A 104 -18.37 -4.95 7.82
C LEU A 104 -19.09 -5.75 8.91
N THR A 105 -19.67 -6.89 8.53
CA THR A 105 -20.42 -7.75 9.47
C THR A 105 -19.50 -8.58 10.35
N ALA A 106 -18.44 -9.17 9.78
CA ALA A 106 -17.47 -9.99 10.50
C ALA A 106 -16.68 -9.20 11.54
N SER A 107 -16.43 -7.91 11.29
CA SER A 107 -15.81 -7.00 12.26
C SER A 107 -16.76 -6.53 13.37
N GLY A 108 -18.04 -6.86 13.29
CA GLY A 108 -19.07 -6.39 14.25
C GLY A 108 -19.40 -4.89 14.16
N ARG A 109 -18.91 -4.19 13.12
CA ARG A 109 -19.10 -2.73 12.98
C ARG A 109 -20.54 -2.34 12.64
N LEU A 110 -21.21 -3.11 11.79
CA LEU A 110 -22.56 -2.80 11.33
C LEU A 110 -23.46 -4.05 11.32
N PRO A 111 -24.76 -3.91 11.64
CA PRO A 111 -25.73 -4.95 11.38
C PRO A 111 -25.88 -5.14 9.86
N ARG A 112 -26.30 -6.36 9.44
CA ARG A 112 -26.31 -6.81 8.06
C ARG A 112 -26.93 -5.81 7.07
N ARG A 113 -28.11 -5.27 7.39
CA ARG A 113 -28.83 -4.33 6.51
C ARG A 113 -27.99 -3.06 6.23
N GLN A 114 -27.44 -2.44 7.28
CA GLN A 114 -26.61 -1.24 7.14
C GLN A 114 -25.28 -1.57 6.43
N ALA A 115 -24.73 -2.75 6.66
CA ALA A 115 -23.53 -3.23 5.97
C ALA A 115 -23.77 -3.42 4.47
N GLU A 116 -24.94 -3.94 4.06
CA GLU A 116 -25.32 -4.07 2.65
C GLU A 116 -25.49 -2.71 1.96
N GLU A 117 -26.15 -1.76 2.62
CA GLU A 117 -26.35 -0.39 2.12
C GLU A 117 -24.97 0.31 1.95
N LYS A 118 -24.11 0.22 2.95
CA LYS A 118 -22.75 0.78 2.89
C LYS A 118 -21.88 0.09 1.85
N ALA A 119 -21.95 -1.23 1.74
CA ALA A 119 -21.21 -1.98 0.72
C ALA A 119 -21.58 -1.50 -0.68
N MET A 120 -22.86 -1.29 -0.98
CA MET A 120 -23.28 -0.78 -2.28
C MET A 120 -22.72 0.61 -2.60
N GLN A 121 -22.68 1.53 -1.61
CA GLN A 121 -22.08 2.86 -1.80
C GLN A 121 -20.62 2.78 -2.26
N TYR A 122 -19.81 1.90 -1.64
CA TYR A 122 -18.40 1.76 -2.02
C TYR A 122 -18.19 0.96 -3.32
N ILE A 123 -19.08 0.02 -3.64
CA ILE A 123 -19.09 -0.70 -4.93
C ILE A 123 -19.41 0.27 -6.08
N GLU A 124 -20.34 1.20 -5.88
CA GLU A 124 -20.64 2.26 -6.84
C GLU A 124 -19.48 3.23 -7.04
N LYS A 125 -18.79 3.63 -5.95
CA LYS A 125 -17.60 4.49 -6.03
C LYS A 125 -16.45 3.90 -6.86
N VAL A 126 -16.34 2.58 -6.92
CA VAL A 126 -15.36 1.89 -7.76
C VAL A 126 -15.92 1.45 -9.12
N ASN A 127 -17.09 1.97 -9.53
CA ASN A 127 -17.75 1.71 -10.81
C ASN A 127 -18.11 0.23 -11.04
N LEU A 128 -18.47 -0.51 -9.99
CA LEU A 128 -18.86 -1.91 -10.05
C LEU A 128 -20.33 -2.20 -9.67
N GLY A 129 -21.19 -1.17 -9.59
CA GLY A 129 -22.61 -1.33 -9.23
C GLY A 129 -23.34 -2.39 -10.05
N LYS A 130 -23.11 -2.44 -11.39
CA LYS A 130 -23.70 -3.43 -12.29
C LYS A 130 -23.20 -4.87 -12.07
N PHE A 131 -22.10 -5.04 -11.34
CA PHE A 131 -21.47 -6.33 -11.05
C PHE A 131 -21.63 -6.76 -9.58
N ALA A 132 -22.49 -6.07 -8.81
CA ALA A 132 -22.67 -6.31 -7.37
C ALA A 132 -23.02 -7.78 -7.06
N ASP A 133 -23.78 -8.43 -7.91
CA ASP A 133 -24.22 -9.82 -7.75
C ASP A 133 -23.35 -10.85 -8.52
N SER A 134 -22.26 -10.38 -9.14
CA SER A 134 -21.28 -11.23 -9.83
C SER A 134 -20.32 -11.90 -8.84
N TYR A 135 -19.82 -13.09 -9.20
CA TYR A 135 -18.82 -13.80 -8.42
C TYR A 135 -17.39 -13.46 -8.87
N PRO A 136 -16.37 -13.54 -8.00
CA PRO A 136 -14.99 -13.19 -8.34
C PRO A 136 -14.43 -13.89 -9.58
N HIS A 137 -14.79 -15.15 -9.83
CA HIS A 137 -14.30 -15.90 -11.01
C HIS A 137 -14.81 -15.35 -12.35
N THR A 138 -15.88 -14.54 -12.36
CA THR A 138 -16.42 -13.90 -13.58
C THR A 138 -15.81 -12.51 -13.84
N LEU A 139 -14.97 -12.00 -12.93
CA LEU A 139 -14.40 -10.66 -12.99
C LEU A 139 -12.99 -10.66 -13.60
N SER A 140 -12.62 -9.59 -14.31
CA SER A 140 -11.23 -9.34 -14.70
C SER A 140 -10.36 -9.05 -13.49
N GLY A 141 -9.03 -9.15 -13.61
CA GLY A 141 -8.08 -8.83 -12.55
C GLY A 141 -8.27 -7.42 -11.99
N GLY A 142 -8.42 -6.41 -12.85
CA GLY A 142 -8.69 -5.03 -12.43
C GLY A 142 -10.02 -4.88 -11.69
N MET A 143 -11.08 -5.61 -12.09
CA MET A 143 -12.34 -5.61 -11.35
C MET A 143 -12.20 -6.25 -9.97
N LYS A 144 -11.49 -7.36 -9.85
CA LYS A 144 -11.19 -8.00 -8.56
C LYS A 144 -10.45 -7.04 -7.62
N GLN A 145 -9.48 -6.30 -8.16
CA GLN A 145 -8.73 -5.32 -7.38
C GLN A 145 -9.62 -4.16 -6.89
N ARG A 146 -10.52 -3.66 -7.74
CA ARG A 146 -11.51 -2.65 -7.32
C ARG A 146 -12.42 -3.17 -6.20
N VAL A 147 -12.85 -4.43 -6.26
CA VAL A 147 -13.64 -5.04 -5.17
C VAL A 147 -12.84 -5.09 -3.87
N ALA A 148 -11.54 -5.44 -3.94
CA ALA A 148 -10.67 -5.46 -2.76
C ALA A 148 -10.48 -4.06 -2.16
N ILE A 149 -10.29 -3.03 -3.00
CA ILE A 149 -10.22 -1.62 -2.57
C ILE A 149 -11.55 -1.20 -1.94
N ALA A 150 -12.69 -1.45 -2.60
CA ALA A 150 -14.01 -1.13 -2.06
C ALA A 150 -14.27 -1.81 -0.71
N ARG A 151 -13.88 -3.09 -0.57
CA ARG A 151 -13.96 -3.83 0.69
C ARG A 151 -13.13 -3.19 1.80
N GLY A 152 -11.91 -2.77 1.48
CA GLY A 152 -11.03 -2.08 2.42
C GLY A 152 -11.59 -0.73 2.84
N MET A 153 -12.00 0.08 1.87
CA MET A 153 -12.53 1.42 2.11
C MET A 153 -13.89 1.45 2.81
N ALA A 154 -14.77 0.47 2.55
CA ALA A 154 -16.04 0.36 3.24
C ALA A 154 -15.89 0.19 4.76
N MET A 155 -14.75 -0.35 5.19
CA MET A 155 -14.39 -0.43 6.61
C MET A 155 -14.06 0.94 7.22
N GLU A 156 -13.86 1.99 6.43
CA GLU A 156 -13.41 3.32 6.86
C GLU A 156 -12.24 3.21 7.86
N PRO A 157 -11.13 2.58 7.45
CA PRO A 157 -9.97 2.46 8.30
C PRO A 157 -9.30 3.83 8.48
N GLU A 158 -8.49 4.00 9.53
CA GLU A 158 -7.66 5.21 9.68
C GLU A 158 -6.58 5.25 8.60
N ILE A 159 -6.07 4.08 8.20
CA ILE A 159 -5.07 3.95 7.13
C ILE A 159 -5.36 2.71 6.27
N LEU A 160 -5.27 2.87 4.94
CA LEU A 160 -5.36 1.78 3.98
C LEU A 160 -3.94 1.36 3.58
N LEU A 161 -3.63 0.08 3.68
CA LEU A 161 -2.34 -0.50 3.35
C LEU A 161 -2.43 -1.20 2.01
N MET A 162 -1.59 -0.85 1.02
CA MET A 162 -1.63 -1.42 -0.32
C MET A 162 -0.26 -2.01 -0.69
N ASP A 163 -0.22 -3.32 -0.91
CA ASP A 163 0.99 -4.05 -1.30
C ASP A 163 1.01 -4.30 -2.80
N GLU A 164 1.72 -3.48 -3.56
CA GLU A 164 1.86 -3.55 -5.03
C GLU A 164 0.53 -3.81 -5.77
N PRO A 165 -0.55 -3.06 -5.50
CA PRO A 165 -1.91 -3.46 -5.87
C PRO A 165 -2.14 -3.51 -7.39
N PHE A 166 -1.25 -2.93 -8.20
CA PHE A 166 -1.40 -2.86 -9.65
C PHE A 166 -0.32 -3.65 -10.41
N ALA A 167 0.57 -4.37 -9.72
CA ALA A 167 1.72 -5.04 -10.35
C ALA A 167 1.30 -6.12 -11.37
N ALA A 168 0.20 -6.83 -11.11
CA ALA A 168 -0.28 -7.91 -11.96
C ALA A 168 -1.20 -7.44 -13.13
N LEU A 169 -1.36 -6.11 -13.33
CA LEU A 169 -2.19 -5.54 -14.38
C LEU A 169 -1.37 -5.19 -15.61
N ASP A 170 -1.98 -5.29 -16.81
CA ASP A 170 -1.43 -4.72 -18.02
C ASP A 170 -1.32 -3.19 -17.95
N ALA A 171 -0.53 -2.58 -18.82
CA ALA A 171 -0.18 -1.16 -18.73
C ALA A 171 -1.41 -0.22 -18.82
N LEU A 172 -2.38 -0.52 -19.70
CA LEU A 172 -3.57 0.31 -19.87
C LEU A 172 -4.52 0.20 -18.67
N THR A 173 -4.77 -1.02 -18.22
CA THR A 173 -5.59 -1.28 -17.04
C THR A 173 -4.95 -0.68 -15.79
N ARG A 174 -3.63 -0.80 -15.65
CA ARG A 174 -2.86 -0.21 -14.55
C ARG A 174 -3.04 1.31 -14.51
N ARG A 175 -2.81 2.01 -15.63
CA ARG A 175 -2.99 3.47 -15.69
C ARG A 175 -4.39 3.88 -15.30
N LYS A 176 -5.40 3.22 -15.85
CA LYS A 176 -6.81 3.48 -15.51
C LYS A 176 -7.08 3.29 -14.01
N MET A 177 -6.54 2.23 -13.40
CA MET A 177 -6.71 1.96 -11.97
C MET A 177 -6.02 2.99 -11.08
N GLN A 178 -4.87 3.51 -11.51
CA GLN A 178 -4.17 4.59 -10.81
C GLN A 178 -4.99 5.89 -10.83
N ASP A 179 -5.52 6.26 -12.01
CA ASP A 179 -6.36 7.45 -12.16
C ASP A 179 -7.64 7.33 -11.31
N GLU A 180 -8.28 6.16 -11.29
CA GLU A 180 -9.46 5.89 -10.46
C GLU A 180 -9.16 5.92 -8.95
N LEU A 181 -7.98 5.44 -8.53
CA LEU A 181 -7.55 5.52 -7.14
C LEU A 181 -7.33 6.98 -6.71
N LEU A 182 -6.72 7.80 -7.57
CA LEU A 182 -6.51 9.21 -7.32
C LEU A 182 -7.84 9.96 -7.24
N GLN A 183 -8.78 9.70 -8.17
CA GLN A 183 -10.12 10.29 -8.12
C GLN A 183 -10.84 9.92 -6.82
N LEU A 184 -10.75 8.65 -6.42
CA LEU A 184 -11.35 8.17 -5.17
C LEU A 184 -10.73 8.86 -3.94
N TRP A 185 -9.41 9.15 -4.00
CA TRP A 185 -8.72 9.89 -2.97
C TRP A 185 -9.16 11.35 -2.93
N ASP A 186 -9.31 12.02 -4.07
CA ASP A 186 -9.81 13.40 -4.16
C ASP A 186 -11.20 13.54 -3.53
N ASP A 187 -12.06 12.51 -3.70
CA ASP A 187 -13.41 12.49 -3.16
C ASP A 187 -13.48 12.21 -1.65
N THR A 188 -12.48 11.55 -1.08
CA THR A 188 -12.59 10.98 0.28
C THR A 188 -11.43 11.32 1.20
N HIS A 189 -10.30 11.77 0.68
CA HIS A 189 -9.08 12.13 1.41
C HIS A 189 -8.62 11.05 2.43
N PHE A 190 -8.79 9.76 2.10
CA PHE A 190 -8.33 8.67 2.96
C PHE A 190 -6.79 8.64 3.05
N THR A 191 -6.26 8.17 4.16
CA THR A 191 -4.82 7.97 4.32
C THR A 191 -4.42 6.64 3.71
N VAL A 192 -3.37 6.62 2.89
CA VAL A 192 -2.87 5.39 2.29
C VAL A 192 -1.36 5.24 2.47
N LEU A 193 -0.94 4.03 2.86
CA LEU A 193 0.44 3.57 2.80
C LEU A 193 0.55 2.57 1.63
N PHE A 194 1.23 3.00 0.59
CA PHE A 194 1.32 2.31 -0.68
C PHE A 194 2.73 1.76 -0.92
N VAL A 195 2.86 0.51 -1.26
CA VAL A 195 4.14 -0.13 -1.58
C VAL A 195 4.22 -0.38 -3.08
N THR A 196 5.36 0.00 -3.67
CA THR A 196 5.66 -0.29 -5.09
C THR A 196 7.17 -0.40 -5.32
N HIS A 197 7.56 -1.00 -6.43
CA HIS A 197 8.91 -0.95 -6.98
C HIS A 197 9.00 -0.06 -8.24
N SER A 198 7.88 0.52 -8.69
CA SER A 198 7.78 1.35 -9.88
C SER A 198 7.95 2.84 -9.53
N ILE A 199 9.02 3.47 -10.05
CA ILE A 199 9.28 4.90 -9.87
C ILE A 199 8.13 5.76 -10.44
N PRO A 200 7.66 5.55 -11.70
CA PRO A 200 6.54 6.32 -12.24
C PRO A 200 5.28 6.21 -11.37
N GLU A 201 4.98 5.03 -10.86
CA GLU A 201 3.83 4.80 -9.98
C GLU A 201 3.97 5.55 -8.64
N ALA A 202 5.16 5.51 -8.03
CA ALA A 202 5.43 6.22 -6.79
C ALA A 202 5.27 7.74 -6.94
N VAL A 203 5.76 8.30 -8.04
CA VAL A 203 5.68 9.75 -8.35
C VAL A 203 4.25 10.18 -8.62
N LEU A 204 3.47 9.36 -9.34
CA LEU A 204 2.07 9.63 -9.65
C LEU A 204 1.16 9.54 -8.43
N ILE A 205 1.28 8.46 -7.65
CA ILE A 205 0.37 8.17 -6.53
C ILE A 205 0.74 8.99 -5.30
N GLY A 206 2.04 9.10 -4.98
CA GLY A 206 2.51 9.65 -3.72
C GLY A 206 2.46 11.17 -3.64
N ASN A 207 2.14 11.72 -2.47
CA ASN A 207 2.54 13.08 -2.11
C ASN A 207 3.85 13.07 -1.29
N ARG A 208 4.16 11.93 -0.64
CA ARG A 208 5.42 11.67 0.06
C ARG A 208 5.94 10.29 -0.30
N ILE A 209 7.23 10.18 -0.56
CA ILE A 209 7.88 8.95 -1.03
C ILE A 209 9.06 8.63 -0.11
N LEU A 210 9.02 7.47 0.55
CA LEU A 210 10.14 6.91 1.29
C LEU A 210 10.94 5.97 0.39
N LEU A 211 12.22 6.26 0.19
CA LEU A 211 13.14 5.38 -0.53
C LEU A 211 13.82 4.43 0.44
N LEU A 212 13.75 3.13 0.15
CA LEU A 212 14.50 2.11 0.86
C LEU A 212 15.71 1.66 0.03
N SER A 213 16.85 1.41 0.74
CA SER A 213 18.02 0.76 0.17
C SER A 213 17.73 -0.68 -0.25
N PRO A 214 18.62 -1.31 -1.05
CA PRO A 214 18.65 -2.76 -1.18
C PRO A 214 18.71 -3.47 0.18
N HIS A 215 18.51 -4.79 0.17
CA HIS A 215 18.44 -5.62 1.38
C HIS A 215 19.71 -5.54 2.27
N PRO A 216 19.56 -5.37 3.62
CA PRO A 216 18.34 -5.07 4.35
C PRO A 216 17.85 -3.64 4.11
N GLY A 217 16.53 -3.47 3.94
CA GLY A 217 15.95 -2.16 3.67
C GLY A 217 16.22 -1.16 4.79
N GLN A 218 16.85 -0.04 4.45
CA GLN A 218 17.08 1.11 5.32
C GLN A 218 16.56 2.37 4.62
N VAL A 219 16.24 3.40 5.39
CA VAL A 219 15.80 4.67 4.81
C VAL A 219 16.97 5.34 4.09
N LYS A 220 16.88 5.48 2.77
CA LYS A 220 17.83 6.27 1.95
C LYS A 220 17.44 7.74 1.91
N ALA A 221 16.16 8.02 1.69
CA ALA A 221 15.65 9.38 1.62
C ALA A 221 14.13 9.38 1.81
N GLU A 222 13.60 10.53 2.19
CA GLU A 222 12.18 10.85 2.09
C GLU A 222 12.01 12.07 1.20
N LEU A 223 11.10 11.99 0.22
CA LEU A 223 10.91 12.99 -0.81
C LEU A 223 9.44 13.39 -0.89
N ASN A 224 9.18 14.67 -1.17
CA ASN A 224 7.84 15.14 -1.51
C ASN A 224 7.62 15.00 -3.02
N SER A 225 6.37 14.69 -3.40
CA SER A 225 5.93 14.66 -4.80
C SER A 225 4.74 15.58 -4.99
N SER A 226 4.65 16.22 -6.14
CA SER A 226 3.47 17.01 -6.55
C SER A 226 2.30 16.13 -6.96
N GLY A 227 2.52 14.84 -7.19
CA GLY A 227 1.53 13.93 -7.78
C GLY A 227 1.38 14.09 -9.29
N GLU A 228 2.27 14.86 -9.92
CA GLU A 228 2.38 14.89 -11.38
C GLU A 228 3.01 13.58 -11.89
N ASP A 229 2.51 13.09 -13.03
CA ASP A 229 3.16 11.95 -13.66
C ASP A 229 4.55 12.30 -14.20
N ASP A 230 5.33 11.30 -14.58
CA ASP A 230 6.70 11.47 -15.07
C ASP A 230 6.80 12.09 -16.48
N THR A 231 5.66 12.43 -17.10
CA THR A 231 5.61 13.19 -18.35
C THR A 231 5.70 14.69 -18.12
N GLY A 232 5.23 15.18 -16.96
CA GLY A 232 5.37 16.57 -16.55
C GLY A 232 6.81 16.93 -16.11
N PRO A 233 7.17 18.22 -16.09
CA PRO A 233 8.54 18.66 -15.79
C PRO A 233 8.98 18.29 -14.37
N ASP A 234 8.11 18.43 -13.37
CA ASP A 234 8.45 18.17 -11.98
C ASP A 234 8.45 16.66 -11.66
N GLY A 235 7.49 15.90 -12.19
CA GLY A 235 7.47 14.45 -12.08
C GLY A 235 8.67 13.80 -12.74
N ARG A 236 9.08 14.27 -13.94
CA ARG A 236 10.28 13.78 -14.62
C ARG A 236 11.56 14.06 -13.84
N ARG A 237 11.71 15.26 -13.29
CA ARG A 237 12.87 15.63 -12.44
C ARG A 237 12.93 14.76 -11.20
N LEU A 238 11.80 14.51 -10.56
CA LEU A 238 11.70 13.67 -9.37
C LEU A 238 12.04 12.22 -9.71
N SER A 239 11.48 11.66 -10.80
CA SER A 239 11.80 10.30 -11.28
C SER A 239 13.28 10.10 -11.53
N GLN A 240 13.94 11.06 -12.23
CA GLN A 240 15.38 11.02 -12.47
C GLN A 240 16.21 11.12 -11.19
N ARG A 241 15.77 11.93 -10.23
CA ARG A 241 16.43 12.04 -8.91
C ARG A 241 16.33 10.73 -8.13
N ILE A 242 15.16 10.12 -8.10
CA ILE A 242 14.92 8.82 -7.45
C ILE A 242 15.80 7.74 -8.11
N GLN A 243 15.81 7.69 -9.44
CA GLN A 243 16.60 6.71 -10.20
C GLN A 243 18.09 6.82 -9.87
N ARG A 244 18.63 8.02 -9.83
CA ARG A 244 20.03 8.23 -9.40
C ARG A 244 20.27 7.76 -7.95
N MET A 245 19.36 8.07 -7.03
CA MET A 245 19.50 7.64 -5.63
C MET A 245 19.43 6.12 -5.46
N LEU A 246 18.65 5.41 -6.27
CA LEU A 246 18.53 3.95 -6.15
C LEU A 246 19.69 3.19 -6.79
N PHE A 247 20.26 3.70 -7.91
CA PHE A 247 21.19 2.94 -8.75
C PHE A 247 22.62 3.52 -8.81
N SER A 248 22.93 4.68 -8.17
CA SER A 248 24.27 5.26 -8.21
C SER A 248 25.34 4.44 -7.48
N GLU A 249 24.98 3.58 -6.55
CA GLU A 249 25.94 2.71 -5.84
C GLU A 249 26.31 1.46 -6.68
N GLU A 250 25.37 0.95 -7.50
CA GLU A 250 25.65 -0.21 -8.37
C GLU A 250 26.69 0.10 -9.44
N VAL A 251 26.73 1.36 -9.92
CA VAL A 251 27.69 1.80 -10.94
C VAL A 251 29.13 1.93 -10.36
N GLU A 252 29.26 2.28 -9.08
CA GLU A 252 30.57 2.36 -8.43
C GLU A 252 31.11 0.96 -8.07
N GLU A 253 30.29 0.01 -7.65
CA GLU A 253 30.71 -1.37 -7.37
C GLU A 253 31.08 -2.13 -8.66
N GLU A 254 30.35 -1.97 -9.77
CA GLU A 254 30.72 -2.56 -11.05
C GLU A 254 31.99 -1.94 -11.63
N ALA A 255 32.23 -0.63 -11.45
CA ALA A 255 33.43 0.03 -11.89
C ALA A 255 34.69 -0.41 -11.10
N VAL A 256 34.53 -0.75 -9.83
CA VAL A 256 35.62 -1.26 -8.96
C VAL A 256 35.86 -2.76 -9.21
N ALA A 257 34.88 -3.53 -9.61
CA ALA A 257 35.02 -4.95 -9.90
C ALA A 257 35.67 -5.23 -11.26
N HIS A 258 35.77 -4.22 -12.15
CA HIS A 258 36.40 -4.30 -13.47
C HIS A 258 37.70 -3.48 -13.60
N ALA A 259 38.19 -2.91 -12.52
CA ALA A 259 39.48 -2.24 -12.42
C ALA A 259 40.51 -3.10 -11.69
#